data_99fcbb923982c6d9ba4602e6909d37f0
#
_entry.id   99fcbb923982c6d9ba4602e6909d37f0
#
_cell.length_a   1.000
_cell.length_b   1.000
_cell.length_c   1.000
_cell.angle_alpha   90.00
_cell.angle_beta   90.00
_cell.angle_gamma   90.00
#
_symmetry.space_group_name_H-M   'P 1'
#
loop_
_entity.id
_entity.type
_entity.pdbx_description
1 polymer ?
#
loop_
_entity_poly.entity_id
_entity_poly.type
_entity_poly.pdbx_seq_one_letter_code
_entity_poly.pdbx_strand_id
1 'polypeptide(L)'
;VFTDQSAKGTFIRKNPTLEKVLEDNNLNTKKIWDQILKDNGSIQGIKALDKLTLGDHDIPIKEVFKTFKEINQLDLVNQAGIRQQYIDQAVSLNLAFPSQAEPKFINKVHLDAWKKGVKTLYYMRTESVLRGDIAASATDEGCMSCDG
;
A
#
# COMPACT_ATOMS: atom_id res chain seq x y z
N VAL A 1 -8.42 -0.13 1.02
CA VAL A 1 -9.41 0.96 1.06
C VAL A 1 -8.82 2.18 0.41
N PHE A 2 -9.54 2.84 -0.43
CA PHE A 2 -9.15 4.13 -1.00
C PHE A 2 -10.39 4.98 -1.26
N THR A 3 -10.18 6.28 -1.30
CA THR A 3 -11.21 7.25 -1.70
C THR A 3 -11.13 7.49 -3.19
N ASP A 4 -12.26 7.39 -3.87
CA ASP A 4 -12.43 7.69 -5.28
C ASP A 4 -13.24 8.97 -5.41
N GLN A 5 -12.67 9.99 -6.03
CA GLN A 5 -13.33 11.26 -6.26
C GLN A 5 -13.91 11.29 -7.68
N SER A 6 -15.19 11.45 -7.76
CA SER A 6 -15.89 11.65 -9.04
C SER A 6 -16.66 12.96 -9.03
N ALA A 7 -17.15 13.39 -10.19
CA ALA A 7 -18.03 14.55 -10.31
C ALA A 7 -19.30 14.48 -9.44
N LYS A 8 -19.68 13.27 -9.00
CA LYS A 8 -20.86 13.01 -8.16
C LYS A 8 -20.55 12.94 -6.66
N GLY A 9 -19.29 13.06 -6.26
CA GLY A 9 -18.85 13.02 -4.85
C GLY A 9 -17.66 12.11 -4.60
N THR A 10 -17.33 11.98 -3.33
CA THR A 10 -16.24 11.12 -2.84
C THR A 10 -16.82 9.79 -2.39
N PHE A 11 -16.32 8.70 -2.92
CA PHE A 11 -16.74 7.34 -2.59
C PHE A 11 -15.59 6.59 -1.92
N ILE A 12 -15.91 5.83 -0.88
CA ILE A 12 -14.97 4.93 -0.22
C ILE A 12 -15.10 3.56 -0.90
N ARG A 13 -14.02 3.09 -1.53
CA ARG A 13 -13.96 1.74 -2.09
C ARG A 13 -13.24 0.81 -1.13
N LYS A 14 -13.87 -0.29 -0.81
CA LYS A 14 -13.33 -1.36 0.03
C LYS A 14 -12.87 -2.52 -0.85
N ASN A 15 -11.87 -3.26 -0.37
CA ASN A 15 -11.52 -4.53 -0.99
C ASN A 15 -12.58 -5.58 -0.60
N PRO A 16 -13.32 -6.18 -1.57
CA PRO A 16 -14.42 -7.09 -1.26
C PRO A 16 -13.95 -8.38 -0.55
N THR A 17 -12.75 -8.86 -0.87
CA THR A 17 -12.18 -10.05 -0.20
C THR A 17 -11.86 -9.76 1.26
N LEU A 18 -11.26 -8.60 1.56
CA LEU A 18 -11.02 -8.20 2.94
C LEU A 18 -12.35 -7.99 3.70
N GLU A 19 -13.35 -7.37 3.05
CA GLU A 19 -14.67 -7.16 3.65
C GLU A 19 -15.28 -8.50 4.06
N LYS A 20 -15.27 -9.51 3.17
CA LYS A 20 -15.76 -10.85 3.49
C LYS A 20 -14.99 -11.50 4.66
N VAL A 21 -13.66 -11.40 4.67
CA VAL A 21 -12.86 -11.94 5.80
C VAL A 21 -13.24 -11.27 7.12
N LEU A 22 -13.49 -9.97 7.11
CA LEU A 22 -13.93 -9.24 8.30
C LEU A 22 -15.36 -9.64 8.72
N GLU A 23 -16.26 -9.90 7.78
CA GLU A 23 -17.61 -10.40 8.04
C GLU A 23 -17.58 -11.78 8.68
N ASP A 24 -16.85 -12.72 8.09
CA ASP A 24 -16.72 -14.11 8.57
C ASP A 24 -16.16 -14.15 10.02
N ASN A 25 -15.43 -13.13 10.44
CA ASN A 25 -14.84 -13.01 11.78
C ASN A 25 -15.57 -12.01 12.69
N ASN A 26 -16.75 -11.50 12.31
CA ASN A 26 -17.53 -10.49 13.06
C ASN A 26 -16.75 -9.19 13.33
N LEU A 27 -15.84 -8.83 12.46
CA LEU A 27 -14.98 -7.62 12.53
C LEU A 27 -15.34 -6.56 11.49
N ASN A 28 -16.36 -6.77 10.66
CA ASN A 28 -16.81 -5.80 9.67
C ASN A 28 -17.56 -4.63 10.34
N THR A 29 -16.81 -3.79 11.04
CA THR A 29 -17.34 -2.65 11.78
C THR A 29 -16.85 -1.33 11.19
N LYS A 30 -17.68 -0.27 11.35
CA LYS A 30 -17.29 1.08 10.94
C LYS A 30 -15.96 1.49 11.56
N LYS A 31 -15.73 1.19 12.83
CA LYS A 31 -14.49 1.54 13.55
C LYS A 31 -13.25 0.95 12.88
N ILE A 32 -13.29 -0.30 12.42
CA ILE A 32 -12.17 -0.93 11.73
C ILE A 32 -11.94 -0.26 10.36
N TRP A 33 -12.99 0.03 9.61
CA TRP A 33 -12.87 0.70 8.32
C TRP A 33 -12.37 2.14 8.46
N ASP A 34 -12.80 2.87 9.47
CA ASP A 34 -12.29 4.22 9.75
C ASP A 34 -10.80 4.19 10.10
N GLN A 35 -10.34 3.17 10.85
CA GLN A 35 -8.92 2.99 11.13
C GLN A 35 -8.13 2.65 9.87
N ILE A 36 -8.60 1.70 9.05
CA ILE A 36 -7.96 1.36 7.76
C ILE A 36 -7.84 2.61 6.87
N LEU A 37 -8.88 3.44 6.83
CA LEU A 37 -8.87 4.67 6.05
C LEU A 37 -7.85 5.68 6.60
N LYS A 38 -7.80 5.86 7.91
CA LYS A 38 -6.82 6.72 8.59
C LYS A 38 -5.37 6.26 8.31
N ASP A 39 -5.15 4.96 8.26
CA ASP A 39 -3.85 4.34 7.99
C ASP A 39 -3.56 4.18 6.48
N ASN A 40 -4.19 5.01 5.63
CA ASN A 40 -4.02 5.01 4.17
C ASN A 40 -4.25 3.65 3.49
N GLY A 41 -5.18 2.87 4.02
CA GLY A 41 -5.54 1.54 3.51
C GLY A 41 -4.77 0.38 4.14
N SER A 42 -3.82 0.64 5.03
CA SER A 42 -3.08 -0.38 5.76
C SER A 42 -3.94 -1.05 6.83
N ILE A 43 -3.72 -2.35 7.01
CA ILE A 43 -4.31 -3.13 8.12
C ILE A 43 -3.26 -3.51 9.18
N GLN A 44 -2.00 -3.10 8.99
CA GLN A 44 -0.87 -3.55 9.83
C GLN A 44 -1.03 -3.11 11.29
N GLY A 45 -1.55 -1.90 11.54
CA GLY A 45 -1.76 -1.35 12.88
C GLY A 45 -2.93 -1.95 13.67
N ILE A 46 -3.78 -2.80 13.06
CA ILE A 46 -5.00 -3.31 13.68
C ILE A 46 -4.74 -4.60 14.43
N LYS A 47 -4.60 -4.52 15.76
CA LYS A 47 -4.31 -5.68 16.62
C LYS A 47 -5.36 -6.80 16.55
N ALA A 48 -6.63 -6.46 16.33
CA ALA A 48 -7.71 -7.45 16.21
C ALA A 48 -7.51 -8.43 15.04
N LEU A 49 -6.66 -8.08 14.07
CA LEU A 49 -6.40 -8.87 12.86
C LEU A 49 -5.12 -9.73 12.97
N ASP A 50 -4.37 -9.65 14.06
CA ASP A 50 -3.06 -10.32 14.20
C ASP A 50 -3.14 -11.85 14.10
N LYS A 51 -4.26 -12.42 14.52
CA LYS A 51 -4.44 -13.87 14.59
C LYS A 51 -5.25 -14.45 13.42
N LEU A 52 -5.71 -13.60 12.51
CA LEU A 52 -6.51 -14.03 11.38
C LEU A 52 -5.64 -14.54 10.25
N THR A 53 -6.03 -15.66 9.69
CA THR A 53 -5.37 -16.32 8.55
C THR A 53 -6.34 -16.44 7.38
N LEU A 54 -5.82 -16.69 6.19
CA LEU A 54 -6.59 -16.89 4.97
C LEU A 54 -6.14 -18.18 4.27
N GLY A 55 -7.13 -18.93 3.81
CA GLY A 55 -6.93 -20.15 3.03
C GLY A 55 -6.45 -21.35 3.87
N ASP A 56 -6.25 -22.48 3.20
CA ASP A 56 -5.89 -23.77 3.81
C ASP A 56 -4.43 -23.82 4.32
N HIS A 57 -3.66 -22.76 4.05
CA HIS A 57 -2.24 -22.69 4.43
C HIS A 57 -1.97 -21.72 5.60
N ASP A 58 -3.02 -21.31 6.31
CA ASP A 58 -2.92 -20.41 7.47
C ASP A 58 -2.08 -19.13 7.23
N ILE A 59 -2.18 -18.56 6.02
CA ILE A 59 -1.42 -17.35 5.68
C ILE A 59 -2.00 -16.16 6.46
N PRO A 60 -1.19 -15.44 7.27
CA PRO A 60 -1.67 -14.27 8.00
C PRO A 60 -2.29 -13.24 7.06
N ILE A 61 -3.50 -12.76 7.37
CA ILE A 61 -4.19 -11.80 6.50
C ILE A 61 -3.39 -10.50 6.32
N LYS A 62 -2.58 -10.13 7.28
CA LYS A 62 -1.69 -8.97 7.20
C LYS A 62 -0.61 -9.13 6.12
N GLU A 63 -0.20 -10.34 5.81
CA GLU A 63 0.71 -10.61 4.69
C GLU A 63 0.00 -10.52 3.34
N VAL A 64 -1.25 -10.95 3.27
CA VAL A 64 -2.05 -10.98 2.04
C VAL A 64 -2.52 -9.58 1.64
N PHE A 65 -2.97 -8.78 2.61
CA PHE A 65 -3.56 -7.45 2.37
C PHE A 65 -2.57 -6.31 2.61
N LYS A 66 -1.30 -6.51 2.30
CA LYS A 66 -0.32 -5.42 2.26
C LYS A 66 -0.70 -4.38 1.21
N THR A 67 -0.56 -3.13 1.54
CA THR A 67 -0.60 -2.04 0.56
C THR A 67 0.62 -2.08 -0.35
N PHE A 68 0.56 -1.42 -1.50
CA PHE A 68 1.67 -1.38 -2.46
C PHE A 68 3.00 -0.90 -1.84
N LYS A 69 2.94 0.00 -0.86
CA LYS A 69 4.13 0.51 -0.16
C LYS A 69 4.70 -0.46 0.86
N GLU A 70 3.89 -1.37 1.38
CA GLU A 70 4.28 -2.39 2.36
C GLU A 70 4.86 -3.63 1.69
N ILE A 71 4.65 -3.79 0.40
CA ILE A 71 5.26 -4.88 -0.38
C ILE A 71 6.74 -4.59 -0.55
N ASN A 72 7.59 -5.61 -0.33
CA ASN A 72 9.01 -5.48 -0.59
C ASN A 72 9.26 -5.24 -2.09
N GLN A 73 9.88 -4.13 -2.42
CA GLN A 73 10.09 -3.71 -3.80
C GLN A 73 11.06 -4.64 -4.55
N LEU A 74 11.94 -5.36 -3.85
CA LEU A 74 12.78 -6.41 -4.46
C LEU A 74 11.95 -7.57 -4.99
N ASP A 75 10.83 -7.91 -4.35
CA ASP A 75 9.94 -8.99 -4.82
C ASP A 75 9.23 -8.59 -6.11
N LEU A 76 8.83 -7.32 -6.23
CA LEU A 76 8.26 -6.78 -7.47
C LEU A 76 9.26 -6.82 -8.62
N VAL A 77 10.51 -6.41 -8.36
CA VAL A 77 11.61 -6.49 -9.33
C VAL A 77 11.88 -7.94 -9.73
N ASN A 78 11.86 -8.85 -8.79
CA ASN A 78 12.06 -10.28 -9.05
C ASN A 78 11.01 -10.83 -10.00
N GLN A 79 9.73 -10.57 -9.72
CA GLN A 79 8.62 -10.97 -10.58
C GLN A 79 8.71 -10.31 -11.98
N ALA A 80 9.09 -9.03 -12.04
CA ALA A 80 9.25 -8.33 -13.30
C ALA A 80 10.39 -8.93 -14.13
N GLY A 81 11.52 -9.25 -13.51
CA GLY A 81 12.68 -9.90 -14.17
C GLY A 81 12.32 -11.28 -14.75
N ILE A 82 11.55 -12.08 -14.01
CA ILE A 82 11.07 -13.37 -14.53
C ILE A 82 10.16 -13.17 -15.75
N ARG A 83 9.20 -12.26 -15.69
CA ARG A 83 8.31 -11.97 -16.83
C ARG A 83 9.03 -11.38 -18.02
N GLN A 84 10.03 -10.52 -17.80
CA GLN A 84 10.76 -9.83 -18.85
C GLN A 84 11.47 -10.78 -19.80
N GLN A 85 11.81 -11.99 -19.37
CA GLN A 85 12.45 -13.01 -20.22
C GLN A 85 11.53 -13.53 -21.34
N TYR A 86 10.22 -13.36 -21.18
CA TYR A 86 9.20 -13.86 -22.10
C TYR A 86 8.45 -12.75 -22.84
N ILE A 87 8.89 -11.50 -22.71
CA ILE A 87 8.23 -10.32 -23.25
C ILE A 87 9.24 -9.45 -24.01
N ASP A 88 8.96 -9.16 -25.29
CA ASP A 88 9.82 -8.28 -26.10
C ASP A 88 9.72 -6.82 -25.66
N GLN A 89 8.54 -6.38 -25.24
CA GLN A 89 8.31 -5.03 -24.72
C GLN A 89 8.84 -4.88 -23.30
N ALA A 90 9.04 -3.65 -22.86
CA ALA A 90 9.36 -3.36 -21.49
C ALA A 90 8.14 -3.57 -20.58
N VAL A 91 8.36 -4.09 -19.38
CA VAL A 91 7.33 -4.15 -18.33
C VAL A 91 7.25 -2.79 -17.65
N SER A 92 6.07 -2.15 -17.65
CA SER A 92 5.86 -0.87 -16.93
C SER A 92 5.79 -1.14 -15.42
N LEU A 93 6.95 -1.22 -14.78
CA LEU A 93 7.07 -1.49 -13.36
C LEU A 93 7.11 -0.19 -12.56
N ASN A 94 6.08 0.02 -11.73
CA ASN A 94 6.08 1.07 -10.72
C ASN A 94 6.73 0.57 -9.44
N LEU A 95 7.51 1.42 -8.80
CA LEU A 95 8.06 1.18 -7.46
C LEU A 95 7.48 2.19 -6.46
N ALA A 96 7.37 1.80 -5.22
CA ALA A 96 6.94 2.67 -4.13
C ALA A 96 7.90 2.55 -2.94
N PHE A 97 8.34 3.69 -2.44
CA PHE A 97 9.21 3.74 -1.27
C PHE A 97 8.58 4.67 -0.22
N PRO A 98 8.67 4.33 1.07
CA PRO A 98 8.30 5.26 2.12
C PRO A 98 9.21 6.50 2.08
N SER A 99 8.75 7.63 2.62
CA SER A 99 9.51 8.89 2.64
C SER A 99 10.88 8.76 3.31
N GLN A 100 11.01 7.83 4.24
CA GLN A 100 12.23 7.57 5.01
C GLN A 100 13.06 6.40 4.45
N ALA A 101 12.78 5.94 3.22
CA ALA A 101 13.55 4.86 2.62
C ALA A 101 15.02 5.26 2.45
N GLU A 102 15.92 4.41 2.93
CA GLU A 102 17.35 4.65 2.80
C GLU A 102 17.76 4.71 1.31
N PRO A 103 18.53 5.71 0.87
CA PRO A 103 19.04 5.80 -0.50
C PRO A 103 19.78 4.54 -0.95
N LYS A 104 20.47 3.88 -0.02
CA LYS A 104 21.16 2.61 -0.26
C LYS A 104 20.19 1.49 -0.67
N PHE A 105 19.01 1.43 -0.03
CA PHE A 105 17.99 0.45 -0.39
C PHE A 105 17.39 0.74 -1.76
N ILE A 106 17.07 2.02 -2.04
CA ILE A 106 16.58 2.45 -3.36
C ILE A 106 17.58 2.06 -4.45
N ASN A 107 18.86 2.38 -4.24
CA ASN A 107 19.93 2.01 -5.19
C ASN A 107 20.03 0.48 -5.36
N LYS A 108 19.93 -0.29 -4.27
CA LYS A 108 19.93 -1.75 -4.33
C LYS A 108 18.80 -2.28 -5.22
N VAL A 109 17.58 -1.74 -5.10
CA VAL A 109 16.41 -2.15 -5.90
C VAL A 109 16.66 -1.88 -7.39
N HIS A 110 17.24 -0.71 -7.74
CA HIS A 110 17.56 -0.35 -9.12
C HIS A 110 18.65 -1.26 -9.71
N LEU A 111 19.71 -1.52 -8.96
CA LEU A 111 20.78 -2.43 -9.39
C LEU A 111 20.27 -3.86 -9.56
N ASP A 112 19.36 -4.31 -8.70
CA ASP A 112 18.78 -5.65 -8.80
C ASP A 112 17.87 -5.76 -10.03
N ALA A 113 17.09 -4.72 -10.34
CA ALA A 113 16.30 -4.65 -11.56
C ALA A 113 17.17 -4.76 -12.82
N TRP A 114 18.27 -4.01 -12.86
CA TRP A 114 19.22 -4.09 -13.96
C TRP A 114 19.85 -5.49 -14.09
N LYS A 115 20.31 -6.08 -12.99
CA LYS A 115 20.89 -7.43 -12.97
C LYS A 115 19.92 -8.52 -13.44
N LYS A 116 18.64 -8.34 -13.21
CA LYS A 116 17.57 -9.25 -13.63
C LYS A 116 17.05 -8.98 -15.05
N GLY A 117 17.66 -8.06 -15.78
CA GLY A 117 17.29 -7.75 -17.15
C GLY A 117 15.97 -7.01 -17.30
N VAL A 118 15.47 -6.36 -16.23
CA VAL A 118 14.31 -5.47 -16.34
C VAL A 118 14.67 -4.28 -17.21
N LYS A 119 14.00 -4.12 -18.35
CA LYS A 119 14.37 -3.12 -19.37
C LYS A 119 14.13 -1.68 -18.91
N THR A 120 13.03 -1.45 -18.18
CA THR A 120 12.68 -0.11 -17.65
C THR A 120 12.00 -0.20 -16.30
N LEU A 121 12.23 0.86 -15.50
CA LEU A 121 11.39 1.20 -14.34
C LEU A 121 10.57 2.41 -14.74
N TYR A 122 9.25 2.42 -14.43
CA TYR A 122 8.36 3.46 -14.91
C TYR A 122 8.24 4.61 -13.91
N TYR A 123 7.43 4.46 -12.85
CA TYR A 123 7.34 5.47 -11.81
C TYR A 123 8.00 5.00 -10.52
N MET A 124 8.76 5.90 -9.90
CA MET A 124 9.18 5.77 -8.51
C MET A 124 8.31 6.72 -7.66
N ARG A 125 7.42 6.15 -6.85
CA ARG A 125 6.53 6.90 -5.98
C ARG A 125 7.13 6.95 -4.58
N THR A 126 7.48 8.15 -4.14
CA THR A 126 7.88 8.42 -2.75
C THR A 126 6.89 9.38 -2.14
N GLU A 127 6.60 9.25 -0.85
CA GLU A 127 5.90 10.31 -0.12
C GLU A 127 6.88 11.47 0.10
N SER A 128 6.44 12.71 -0.11
CA SER A 128 7.25 13.84 0.31
C SER A 128 7.24 13.91 1.84
N VAL A 129 8.39 14.24 2.43
CA VAL A 129 8.55 14.41 3.88
C VAL A 129 7.53 15.42 4.42
N LEU A 130 7.24 16.48 3.66
CA LEU A 130 6.24 17.51 3.99
C LEU A 130 4.81 16.98 4.13
N ARG A 131 4.42 15.92 3.41
CA ARG A 131 3.08 15.32 3.58
C ARG A 131 3.00 14.38 4.79
N GLY A 132 4.09 13.75 5.17
CA GLY A 132 4.19 12.94 6.39
C GLY A 132 4.04 13.83 7.63
N ASP A 133 4.72 14.96 7.67
CA ASP A 133 4.68 15.91 8.78
C ASP A 133 3.32 16.63 8.89
N ILE A 134 2.68 16.98 7.77
CA ILE A 134 1.33 17.57 7.77
C ILE A 134 0.27 16.57 8.21
N ALA A 135 0.39 15.30 7.83
CA ALA A 135 -0.54 14.26 8.30
C ALA A 135 -0.35 13.96 9.80
N ALA A 136 0.87 14.03 10.31
CA ALA A 136 1.16 13.88 11.73
C ALA A 136 0.70 15.11 12.55
N SER A 137 0.83 16.34 12.03
CA SER A 137 0.39 17.56 12.69
C SER A 137 -1.12 17.80 12.61
N ALA A 138 -1.79 17.32 11.56
CA ALA A 138 -3.25 17.43 11.42
C ALA A 138 -4.06 16.57 12.41
N THR A 139 -3.40 15.72 13.20
CA THR A 139 -4.07 14.94 14.24
C THR A 139 -4.13 15.66 15.58
N ASP A 140 -3.44 16.79 15.76
CA ASP A 140 -3.34 17.48 17.07
C ASP A 140 -4.01 18.87 17.11
N GLU A 141 -4.38 19.44 15.97
CA GLU A 141 -5.13 20.70 15.96
C GLU A 141 -6.36 20.62 15.04
N GLY A 142 -7.53 20.66 15.65
CA GLY A 142 -8.78 20.83 14.94
C GLY A 142 -8.71 22.05 14.03
N CYS A 143 -9.02 21.86 12.76
CA CYS A 143 -9.06 22.90 11.76
C CYS A 143 -10.08 23.98 12.17
N MET A 144 -9.62 25.03 12.85
CA MET A 144 -10.33 26.28 13.04
C MET A 144 -9.93 27.25 11.92
N SER A 145 -10.48 27.07 10.75
CA SER A 145 -10.54 28.15 9.74
C SER A 145 -11.29 27.70 8.48
N CYS A 146 -12.58 27.66 8.53
CA CYS A 146 -13.43 27.81 7.36
C CYS A 146 -14.68 28.59 7.79
N ASP A 147 -14.49 29.87 8.14
CA ASP A 147 -15.52 30.89 8.10
C ASP A 147 -14.93 32.11 7.43
N GLY A 148 -15.45 32.39 6.20
CA GLY A 148 -15.07 33.56 5.41
C GLY A 148 -15.44 33.38 3.96
#